data_5ca47dbb1896158a1bf24673d2148025
#
_entry.id   5ca47dbb1896158a1bf24673d2148025
#
_cell.length_a   1.000
_cell.length_b   1.000
_cell.length_c   1.000
_cell.angle_alpha   90.00
_cell.angle_beta   90.00
_cell.angle_gamma   90.00
#
_symmetry.space_group_name_H-M   'P 1'
#
loop_
_entity.id
_entity.type
_entity.pdbx_description
1 polymer ?
#
loop_
_entity_poly.entity_id
_entity_poly.type
_entity_poly.pdbx_seq_one_letter_code
_entity_poly.pdbx_strand_id
1 'polypeptide(L)'
;MKKGFAKAFGDFDEYQLAKYKGEGKEVKLVDVVNLVHPTQTEKNGDAIAKLINGELKSHDTWESELSAVGSDTEAKKAVWNRLLDERKLGYFALLRNLRNIISLGDESLKTKALNALVDRNAIKKSMVLPFRFATAYDELSKIDTDAMRAISKACEIACDNVPKFDGKTLVALDVSGSMASAKVADIASLFSAVLLKSNNCDLITFANDAAYRLVNPDDSVMTISKAIRYACGGTNFPSVFKTANKKYDRVILLSDMQSWIQNSYWSASPKAAFEEYKKKYGADDCKFYSFDLAGYGTMQMPENDVFLLAGFSDKIFDLMSYLETDKKAIFKAIDEISLK
;
A
#
# COMPACT_ATOMS: atom_id res chain seq x y z
N MET A 1 13.68 23.71 -6.23
CA MET A 1 12.43 23.26 -6.87
C MET A 1 12.56 23.14 -8.40
N LYS A 2 12.88 24.21 -9.20
CA LYS A 2 13.00 24.11 -10.67
C LYS A 2 13.96 23.00 -11.13
N LYS A 3 15.18 22.91 -10.58
CA LYS A 3 16.15 21.84 -10.89
C LYS A 3 15.61 20.44 -10.58
N GLY A 4 14.85 20.28 -9.51
CA GLY A 4 14.21 19.00 -9.17
C GLY A 4 13.18 18.57 -10.20
N PHE A 5 12.31 19.48 -10.64
CA PHE A 5 11.36 19.21 -11.72
C PHE A 5 12.07 18.90 -13.03
N ALA A 6 13.11 19.70 -13.39
CA ALA A 6 13.87 19.44 -14.61
C ALA A 6 14.49 18.03 -14.61
N LYS A 7 15.07 17.61 -13.48
CA LYS A 7 15.63 16.25 -13.32
C LYS A 7 14.55 15.17 -13.43
N ALA A 8 13.39 15.38 -12.79
CA ALA A 8 12.29 14.41 -12.81
C ALA A 8 11.80 14.11 -14.24
N PHE A 9 11.87 15.04 -15.17
CA PHE A 9 11.55 14.78 -16.58
C PHE A 9 12.46 13.71 -17.21
N GLY A 10 13.69 13.54 -16.71
CA GLY A 10 14.59 12.48 -17.16
C GLY A 10 14.09 11.06 -16.82
N ASP A 11 13.20 10.94 -15.86
CA ASP A 11 12.62 9.66 -15.43
C ASP A 11 11.39 9.26 -16.25
N PHE A 12 10.81 10.16 -17.04
CA PHE A 12 9.67 9.90 -17.90
C PHE A 12 10.11 9.44 -19.30
N ASP A 13 9.40 8.43 -19.82
CA ASP A 13 9.46 8.03 -21.22
C ASP A 13 8.42 8.77 -22.08
N GLU A 14 8.45 8.57 -23.40
CA GLU A 14 7.52 9.18 -24.35
C GLU A 14 6.07 8.85 -24.03
N TYR A 15 5.78 7.60 -23.65
CA TYR A 15 4.44 7.16 -23.26
C TYR A 15 3.92 7.94 -22.04
N GLN A 16 4.75 8.08 -21.00
CA GLN A 16 4.37 8.79 -19.78
C GLN A 16 4.14 10.28 -20.05
N LEU A 17 5.01 10.91 -20.83
CA LEU A 17 4.86 12.31 -21.24
C LEU A 17 3.57 12.53 -22.03
N ALA A 18 3.24 11.64 -22.96
CA ALA A 18 2.01 11.69 -23.75
C ALA A 18 0.75 11.49 -22.87
N LYS A 19 0.83 10.56 -21.93
CA LYS A 19 -0.30 10.23 -21.03
C LYS A 19 -0.62 11.38 -20.06
N TYR A 20 0.40 12.10 -19.58
CA TYR A 20 0.24 13.12 -18.54
C TYR A 20 0.36 14.56 -19.08
N LYS A 21 0.27 14.77 -20.39
CA LYS A 21 0.37 16.11 -20.99
C LYS A 21 -0.65 17.14 -20.49
N GLY A 22 -1.75 16.68 -19.87
CA GLY A 22 -2.69 17.54 -19.15
C GLY A 22 -3.63 18.33 -20.07
N GLU A 23 -4.05 17.77 -21.20
CA GLU A 23 -5.07 18.39 -22.06
C GLU A 23 -6.33 18.70 -21.25
N GLY A 24 -6.81 19.94 -21.36
CA GLY A 24 -7.98 20.42 -20.61
C GLY A 24 -7.68 20.82 -19.15
N LYS A 25 -6.42 20.76 -18.69
CA LYS A 25 -6.02 21.29 -17.37
C LYS A 25 -5.57 22.74 -17.48
N GLU A 26 -5.75 23.50 -16.38
CA GLU A 26 -5.30 24.87 -16.26
C GLU A 26 -3.77 24.98 -16.40
N VAL A 27 -3.03 24.05 -15.80
CA VAL A 27 -1.58 23.90 -15.96
C VAL A 27 -1.30 22.61 -16.72
N LYS A 28 -0.66 22.70 -17.86
CA LYS A 28 -0.30 21.56 -18.71
C LYS A 28 1.18 21.17 -18.47
N LEU A 29 1.53 19.95 -18.85
CA LEU A 29 2.92 19.49 -18.73
C LEU A 29 3.90 20.37 -19.53
N VAL A 30 3.47 20.89 -20.69
CA VAL A 30 4.27 21.82 -21.52
C VAL A 30 4.59 23.13 -20.78
N ASP A 31 3.68 23.62 -19.93
CA ASP A 31 3.92 24.83 -19.15
C ASP A 31 5.05 24.60 -18.12
N VAL A 32 5.08 23.40 -17.52
CA VAL A 32 6.15 22.99 -16.61
C VAL A 32 7.46 22.83 -17.36
N VAL A 33 7.48 22.22 -18.55
CA VAL A 33 8.67 22.10 -19.40
C VAL A 33 9.24 23.47 -19.73
N ASN A 34 8.38 24.42 -20.15
CA ASN A 34 8.79 25.79 -20.46
C ASN A 34 9.30 26.57 -19.25
N LEU A 35 8.89 26.19 -18.04
CA LEU A 35 9.35 26.80 -16.79
C LEU A 35 10.72 26.27 -16.33
N VAL A 36 10.99 24.97 -16.53
CA VAL A 36 12.14 24.29 -15.93
C VAL A 36 13.24 23.90 -16.92
N HIS A 37 12.94 23.93 -18.22
CA HIS A 37 13.87 23.61 -19.32
C HIS A 37 14.61 22.27 -19.10
N PRO A 38 13.90 21.13 -19.05
CA PRO A 38 14.53 19.85 -18.81
C PRO A 38 15.43 19.45 -19.99
N THR A 39 16.50 18.74 -19.69
CA THR A 39 17.37 18.16 -20.72
C THR A 39 16.76 16.85 -21.22
N GLN A 40 16.85 16.62 -22.53
CA GLN A 40 16.51 15.32 -23.11
C GLN A 40 17.46 14.23 -22.60
N THR A 41 16.91 13.02 -22.44
CA THR A 41 17.67 11.83 -22.03
C THR A 41 17.41 10.69 -23.02
N GLU A 42 18.20 9.64 -22.96
CA GLU A 42 17.98 8.42 -23.78
C GLU A 42 16.58 7.84 -23.56
N LYS A 43 16.02 7.99 -22.35
CA LYS A 43 14.73 7.45 -21.97
C LYS A 43 13.56 8.18 -22.64
N ASN A 44 13.64 9.49 -22.79
CA ASN A 44 12.56 10.29 -23.38
C ASN A 44 12.83 10.73 -24.83
N GLY A 45 14.02 10.47 -25.36
CA GLY A 45 14.37 10.78 -26.73
C GLY A 45 14.00 12.22 -27.13
N ASP A 46 13.24 12.38 -28.20
CA ASP A 46 12.72 13.65 -28.71
C ASP A 46 11.32 14.02 -28.18
N ALA A 47 10.79 13.23 -27.24
CA ALA A 47 9.42 13.41 -26.75
C ALA A 47 9.18 14.77 -26.07
N ILE A 48 10.20 15.35 -25.42
CA ILE A 48 10.11 16.70 -24.86
C ILE A 48 9.95 17.74 -25.96
N ALA A 49 10.70 17.63 -27.06
CA ALA A 49 10.58 18.53 -28.21
C ALA A 49 9.19 18.38 -28.87
N LYS A 50 8.72 17.15 -29.08
CA LYS A 50 7.38 16.87 -29.58
C LYS A 50 6.28 17.43 -28.67
N LEU A 51 6.47 17.37 -27.33
CA LEU A 51 5.52 17.95 -26.39
C LEU A 51 5.44 19.49 -26.53
N ILE A 52 6.60 20.15 -26.64
CA ILE A 52 6.67 21.61 -26.84
C ILE A 52 6.00 22.04 -28.15
N ASN A 53 6.24 21.29 -29.22
CA ASN A 53 5.69 21.59 -30.55
C ASN A 53 4.21 21.18 -30.70
N GLY A 54 3.61 20.50 -29.70
CA GLY A 54 2.25 19.98 -29.82
C GLY A 54 2.13 18.74 -30.70
N GLU A 55 3.25 18.12 -31.07
CA GLU A 55 3.33 16.95 -31.96
C GLU A 55 3.30 15.63 -31.21
N LEU A 56 3.35 15.66 -29.86
CA LEU A 56 3.33 14.45 -29.04
C LEU A 56 1.97 13.79 -29.10
N LYS A 57 1.88 12.72 -29.90
CA LYS A 57 0.64 11.96 -30.06
C LYS A 57 0.30 11.21 -28.79
N SER A 58 -0.98 11.11 -28.46
CA SER A 58 -1.45 10.15 -27.45
C SER A 58 -1.18 8.76 -27.99
N HIS A 59 -0.49 7.93 -27.17
CA HIS A 59 -0.33 6.53 -27.52
C HIS A 59 -1.69 5.81 -27.44
N ASP A 60 -1.81 4.75 -28.22
CA ASP A 60 -2.92 3.81 -28.10
C ASP A 60 -2.80 3.13 -26.73
N THR A 61 -3.56 3.66 -25.78
CA THR A 61 -3.66 3.10 -24.44
C THR A 61 -4.90 2.22 -24.38
N TRP A 62 -4.96 1.30 -23.43
CA TRP A 62 -6.16 0.50 -23.21
C TRP A 62 -7.41 1.39 -22.98
N GLU A 63 -7.25 2.57 -22.38
CA GLU A 63 -8.31 3.56 -22.18
C GLU A 63 -8.81 4.13 -23.51
N SER A 64 -7.89 4.54 -24.40
CA SER A 64 -8.25 5.11 -25.71
C SER A 64 -8.91 4.07 -26.62
N GLU A 65 -8.39 2.86 -26.63
CA GLU A 65 -8.94 1.76 -27.42
C GLU A 65 -10.34 1.36 -26.98
N LEU A 66 -10.58 1.23 -25.67
CA LEU A 66 -11.91 0.96 -25.14
C LEU A 66 -12.89 2.10 -25.36
N SER A 67 -12.41 3.35 -25.30
CA SER A 67 -13.22 4.52 -25.60
C SER A 67 -13.63 4.55 -27.09
N ALA A 68 -12.73 4.16 -27.98
CA ALA A 68 -12.99 4.14 -29.42
C ALA A 68 -14.09 3.14 -29.82
N VAL A 69 -14.19 1.99 -29.13
CA VAL A 69 -15.22 0.98 -29.38
C VAL A 69 -16.54 1.25 -28.67
N GLY A 70 -16.62 2.28 -27.85
CA GLY A 70 -17.85 2.78 -27.22
C GLY A 70 -18.59 1.72 -26.41
N SER A 71 -19.87 1.46 -26.75
CA SER A 71 -20.73 0.48 -26.08
C SER A 71 -20.71 -0.92 -26.71
N ASP A 72 -20.03 -1.11 -27.83
CA ASP A 72 -19.98 -2.40 -28.54
C ASP A 72 -19.30 -3.47 -27.69
N THR A 73 -20.07 -4.47 -27.28
CA THR A 73 -19.61 -5.55 -26.39
C THR A 73 -18.62 -6.48 -27.09
N GLU A 74 -18.85 -6.83 -28.36
CA GLU A 74 -17.96 -7.74 -29.10
C GLU A 74 -16.63 -7.04 -29.43
N ALA A 75 -16.68 -5.78 -29.79
CA ALA A 75 -15.48 -5.00 -30.00
C ALA A 75 -14.66 -4.85 -28.69
N LYS A 76 -15.32 -4.65 -27.53
CA LYS A 76 -14.64 -4.65 -26.22
C LYS A 76 -13.97 -5.98 -25.89
N LYS A 77 -14.64 -7.11 -26.16
CA LYS A 77 -14.04 -8.45 -25.98
C LYS A 77 -12.79 -8.60 -26.84
N ALA A 78 -12.85 -8.19 -28.09
CA ALA A 78 -11.72 -8.23 -29.02
C ALA A 78 -10.53 -7.39 -28.52
N VAL A 79 -10.79 -6.16 -28.04
CA VAL A 79 -9.76 -5.28 -27.47
C VAL A 79 -9.11 -5.93 -26.25
N TRP A 80 -9.90 -6.42 -25.29
CA TRP A 80 -9.35 -7.05 -24.10
C TRP A 80 -8.53 -8.32 -24.43
N ASN A 81 -9.03 -9.18 -25.33
CA ASN A 81 -8.29 -10.36 -25.77
C ASN A 81 -6.94 -9.98 -26.36
N ARG A 82 -6.91 -9.00 -27.29
CA ARG A 82 -5.67 -8.54 -27.91
C ARG A 82 -4.70 -7.96 -26.88
N LEU A 83 -5.16 -7.08 -25.97
CA LEU A 83 -4.32 -6.48 -24.95
C LEU A 83 -3.68 -7.52 -24.01
N LEU A 84 -4.42 -8.58 -23.67
CA LEU A 84 -3.91 -9.70 -22.87
C LEU A 84 -2.91 -10.57 -23.65
N ASP A 85 -3.23 -10.94 -24.90
CA ASP A 85 -2.40 -11.78 -25.75
C ASP A 85 -1.06 -11.09 -26.09
N GLU A 86 -1.09 -9.80 -26.39
CA GLU A 86 0.09 -8.98 -26.68
C GLU A 86 0.83 -8.50 -25.41
N ARG A 87 0.34 -8.84 -24.22
CA ARG A 87 0.88 -8.39 -22.92
C ARG A 87 1.01 -6.85 -22.79
N LYS A 88 0.13 -6.13 -23.48
CA LYS A 88 0.07 -4.66 -23.46
C LYS A 88 -0.74 -4.10 -22.29
N LEU A 89 -1.50 -4.95 -21.58
CA LEU A 89 -2.24 -4.55 -20.39
C LEU A 89 -1.34 -4.62 -19.17
N GLY A 90 -1.01 -3.49 -18.58
CA GLY A 90 -0.24 -3.44 -17.34
C GLY A 90 -1.00 -4.10 -16.17
N TYR A 91 -0.26 -4.69 -15.22
CA TYR A 91 -0.84 -5.46 -14.12
C TYR A 91 -1.89 -4.69 -13.31
N PHE A 92 -1.62 -3.42 -12.98
CA PHE A 92 -2.59 -2.57 -12.27
C PHE A 92 -3.83 -2.27 -13.13
N ALA A 93 -3.66 -2.14 -14.43
CA ALA A 93 -4.79 -1.94 -15.33
C ALA A 93 -5.67 -3.20 -15.41
N LEU A 94 -5.05 -4.38 -15.47
CA LEU A 94 -5.76 -5.66 -15.40
C LEU A 94 -6.57 -5.76 -14.09
N LEU A 95 -5.93 -5.55 -12.94
CA LEU A 95 -6.59 -5.65 -11.63
C LEU A 95 -7.78 -4.68 -11.51
N ARG A 96 -7.62 -3.44 -11.96
CA ARG A 96 -8.68 -2.41 -11.91
C ARG A 96 -9.85 -2.71 -12.83
N ASN A 97 -9.60 -3.36 -13.96
CA ASN A 97 -10.61 -3.65 -14.96
C ASN A 97 -11.17 -5.07 -14.90
N LEU A 98 -10.72 -5.88 -13.93
CA LEU A 98 -11.10 -7.29 -13.84
C LEU A 98 -12.62 -7.48 -13.81
N ARG A 99 -13.35 -6.65 -13.04
CA ARG A 99 -14.81 -6.66 -13.01
C ARG A 99 -15.41 -6.36 -14.38
N ASN A 100 -14.89 -5.37 -15.11
CA ASN A 100 -15.38 -5.00 -16.43
C ASN A 100 -15.17 -6.14 -17.45
N ILE A 101 -14.01 -6.82 -17.37
CA ILE A 101 -13.70 -7.96 -18.22
C ILE A 101 -14.65 -9.13 -17.95
N ILE A 102 -14.87 -9.47 -16.68
CA ILE A 102 -15.76 -10.58 -16.28
C ILE A 102 -17.21 -10.28 -16.66
N SER A 103 -17.67 -9.03 -16.51
CA SER A 103 -19.05 -8.65 -16.84
C SER A 103 -19.41 -8.75 -18.32
N LEU A 104 -18.43 -8.95 -19.22
CA LEU A 104 -18.69 -9.22 -20.64
C LEU A 104 -19.22 -10.63 -20.92
N GLY A 105 -19.21 -11.52 -19.93
CA GLY A 105 -19.78 -12.86 -20.03
C GLY A 105 -19.04 -13.81 -20.98
N ASP A 106 -17.76 -13.57 -21.24
CA ASP A 106 -16.90 -14.43 -22.09
C ASP A 106 -15.99 -15.26 -21.21
N GLU A 107 -16.25 -16.57 -21.10
CA GLU A 107 -15.50 -17.49 -20.24
C GLU A 107 -14.04 -17.69 -20.70
N SER A 108 -13.77 -17.60 -22.01
CA SER A 108 -12.39 -17.70 -22.52
C SER A 108 -11.58 -16.46 -22.13
N LEU A 109 -12.15 -15.29 -22.32
CA LEU A 109 -11.55 -14.01 -21.92
C LEU A 109 -11.36 -13.95 -20.41
N LYS A 110 -12.36 -14.36 -19.61
CA LYS A 110 -12.28 -14.46 -18.16
C LYS A 110 -11.10 -15.35 -17.75
N THR A 111 -11.02 -16.54 -18.30
CA THR A 111 -9.93 -17.49 -18.00
C THR A 111 -8.55 -16.89 -18.30
N LYS A 112 -8.38 -16.22 -19.45
CA LYS A 112 -7.13 -15.52 -19.78
C LYS A 112 -6.80 -14.43 -18.73
N ALA A 113 -7.76 -13.60 -18.38
CA ALA A 113 -7.58 -12.52 -17.42
C ALA A 113 -7.18 -13.06 -16.03
N LEU A 114 -7.86 -14.12 -15.56
CA LEU A 114 -7.55 -14.75 -14.27
C LEU A 114 -6.17 -15.43 -14.28
N ASN A 115 -5.77 -16.07 -15.37
CA ASN A 115 -4.43 -16.64 -15.51
C ASN A 115 -3.35 -15.55 -15.51
N ALA A 116 -3.57 -14.44 -16.22
CA ALA A 116 -2.66 -13.30 -16.20
C ALA A 116 -2.58 -12.65 -14.80
N LEU A 117 -3.69 -12.62 -14.06
CA LEU A 117 -3.74 -12.08 -12.71
C LEU A 117 -2.89 -12.87 -11.70
N VAL A 118 -2.80 -14.20 -11.85
CA VAL A 118 -2.02 -15.06 -10.95
C VAL A 118 -0.60 -15.33 -11.45
N ASP A 119 -0.18 -14.69 -12.53
CA ASP A 119 1.19 -14.82 -13.05
C ASP A 119 2.18 -14.23 -12.05
N ARG A 120 2.99 -15.11 -11.42
CA ARG A 120 3.98 -14.74 -10.41
C ARG A 120 5.01 -13.73 -10.93
N ASN A 121 5.44 -13.87 -12.19
CA ASN A 121 6.43 -12.97 -12.79
C ASN A 121 5.84 -11.58 -13.04
N ALA A 122 4.59 -11.52 -13.50
CA ALA A 122 3.89 -10.25 -13.70
C ALA A 122 3.66 -9.53 -12.35
N ILE A 123 3.25 -10.24 -11.30
CA ILE A 123 3.09 -9.71 -9.95
C ILE A 123 4.42 -9.16 -9.42
N LYS A 124 5.49 -9.95 -9.52
CA LYS A 124 6.82 -9.54 -9.06
C LYS A 124 7.34 -8.32 -9.83
N LYS A 125 7.22 -8.33 -11.16
CA LYS A 125 7.66 -7.21 -12.01
C LYS A 125 6.88 -5.92 -11.77
N SER A 126 5.58 -6.04 -11.47
CA SER A 126 4.72 -4.89 -11.20
C SER A 126 4.95 -4.25 -9.83
N MET A 127 5.62 -4.95 -8.91
CA MET A 127 5.81 -4.54 -7.53
C MET A 127 4.49 -4.25 -6.80
N VAL A 128 3.38 -4.84 -7.27
CA VAL A 128 2.08 -4.67 -6.64
C VAL A 128 2.10 -5.23 -5.22
N LEU A 129 1.56 -4.46 -4.28
CA LEU A 129 1.43 -4.88 -2.89
C LEU A 129 0.04 -5.48 -2.62
N PRO A 130 -0.09 -6.38 -1.62
CA PRO A 130 -1.33 -7.09 -1.28
C PRO A 130 -2.55 -6.19 -1.09
N PHE A 131 -2.37 -4.97 -0.61
CA PHE A 131 -3.45 -4.01 -0.35
C PHE A 131 -4.26 -3.63 -1.59
N ARG A 132 -3.66 -3.72 -2.76
CA ARG A 132 -4.31 -3.36 -4.02
C ARG A 132 -5.40 -4.34 -4.43
N PHE A 133 -5.39 -5.54 -3.85
CA PHE A 133 -6.37 -6.59 -4.16
C PHE A 133 -7.67 -6.48 -3.37
N ALA A 134 -7.69 -5.78 -2.23
CA ALA A 134 -8.84 -5.73 -1.34
C ALA A 134 -10.11 -5.23 -2.03
N THR A 135 -10.04 -4.11 -2.74
CA THR A 135 -11.18 -3.55 -3.45
C THR A 135 -11.70 -4.50 -4.53
N ALA A 136 -10.80 -5.11 -5.32
CA ALA A 136 -11.21 -6.07 -6.34
C ALA A 136 -11.84 -7.32 -5.72
N TYR A 137 -11.31 -7.78 -4.58
CA TYR A 137 -11.87 -8.89 -3.83
C TYR A 137 -13.30 -8.60 -3.35
N ASP A 138 -13.53 -7.44 -2.74
CA ASP A 138 -14.84 -7.07 -2.21
C ASP A 138 -15.88 -6.87 -3.32
N GLU A 139 -15.47 -6.35 -4.47
CA GLU A 139 -16.33 -6.18 -5.64
C GLU A 139 -16.72 -7.51 -6.30
N LEU A 140 -15.79 -8.46 -6.38
CA LEU A 140 -15.97 -9.69 -7.15
C LEU A 140 -16.35 -10.91 -6.30
N SER A 141 -16.10 -10.91 -5.00
CA SER A 141 -16.37 -12.05 -4.12
C SER A 141 -17.86 -12.47 -4.07
N LYS A 142 -18.76 -11.55 -4.41
CA LYS A 142 -20.21 -11.78 -4.45
C LYS A 142 -20.73 -12.12 -5.86
N ILE A 143 -19.87 -12.02 -6.88
CA ILE A 143 -20.26 -12.11 -8.29
C ILE A 143 -19.66 -13.35 -8.94
N ASP A 144 -18.39 -13.64 -8.67
CA ASP A 144 -17.64 -14.70 -9.36
C ASP A 144 -16.66 -15.39 -8.41
N THR A 145 -16.89 -16.68 -8.16
CA THR A 145 -16.07 -17.49 -7.24
C THR A 145 -14.65 -17.73 -7.77
N ASP A 146 -14.49 -17.87 -9.07
CA ASP A 146 -13.16 -18.12 -9.66
C ASP A 146 -12.31 -16.86 -9.60
N ALA A 147 -12.93 -15.68 -9.85
CA ALA A 147 -12.26 -14.40 -9.65
C ALA A 147 -11.86 -14.19 -8.19
N MET A 148 -12.73 -14.51 -7.24
CA MET A 148 -12.44 -14.44 -5.81
C MET A 148 -11.20 -15.29 -5.45
N ARG A 149 -11.14 -16.54 -5.95
CA ARG A 149 -9.99 -17.44 -5.74
C ARG A 149 -8.72 -16.91 -6.38
N ALA A 150 -8.80 -16.41 -7.62
CA ALA A 150 -7.67 -15.86 -8.33
C ALA A 150 -7.12 -14.60 -7.65
N ILE A 151 -7.98 -13.69 -7.19
CA ILE A 151 -7.59 -12.49 -6.44
C ILE A 151 -6.91 -12.87 -5.12
N SER A 152 -7.47 -13.82 -4.36
CA SER A 152 -6.86 -14.31 -3.13
C SER A 152 -5.46 -14.89 -3.40
N LYS A 153 -5.33 -15.73 -4.43
CA LYS A 153 -4.03 -16.30 -4.83
C LYS A 153 -3.03 -15.24 -5.27
N ALA A 154 -3.45 -14.26 -6.06
CA ALA A 154 -2.59 -13.16 -6.50
C ALA A 154 -2.16 -12.28 -5.30
N CYS A 155 -3.03 -12.05 -4.33
CA CYS A 155 -2.73 -11.35 -3.09
C CYS A 155 -1.65 -12.09 -2.27
N GLU A 156 -1.76 -13.42 -2.13
CA GLU A 156 -0.72 -14.23 -1.48
C GLU A 156 0.63 -14.12 -2.17
N ILE A 157 0.66 -14.22 -3.51
CA ILE A 157 1.88 -14.06 -4.29
C ILE A 157 2.47 -12.66 -4.09
N ALA A 158 1.63 -11.63 -4.02
CA ALA A 158 2.07 -10.25 -3.82
C ALA A 158 2.69 -10.00 -2.44
N CYS A 159 2.48 -10.87 -1.45
CA CYS A 159 3.20 -10.82 -0.18
C CYS A 159 4.72 -10.99 -0.35
N ASP A 160 5.18 -11.61 -1.44
CA ASP A 160 6.61 -11.69 -1.76
C ASP A 160 7.22 -10.32 -2.11
N ASN A 161 6.41 -9.33 -2.49
CA ASN A 161 6.84 -7.96 -2.77
C ASN A 161 6.93 -7.08 -1.50
N VAL A 162 6.42 -7.57 -0.37
CA VAL A 162 6.50 -6.85 0.91
C VAL A 162 7.92 -7.01 1.46
N PRO A 163 8.57 -5.93 1.88
CA PRO A 163 9.89 -6.02 2.51
C PRO A 163 9.91 -6.96 3.71
N LYS A 164 10.98 -7.73 3.81
CA LYS A 164 11.25 -8.58 4.96
C LYS A 164 12.05 -7.78 5.98
N PHE A 165 11.64 -7.86 7.22
CA PHE A 165 12.34 -7.23 8.34
C PHE A 165 13.00 -8.31 9.19
N ASP A 166 14.27 -8.11 9.53
CA ASP A 166 14.98 -9.01 10.43
C ASP A 166 14.39 -8.93 11.85
N GLY A 167 14.45 -10.06 12.57
CA GLY A 167 13.99 -10.16 13.94
C GLY A 167 12.48 -10.42 14.06
N LYS A 168 11.96 -10.24 15.27
CA LYS A 168 10.57 -10.52 15.62
C LYS A 168 9.76 -9.24 15.79
N THR A 169 8.61 -9.18 15.17
CA THR A 169 7.71 -8.03 15.18
C THR A 169 6.47 -8.31 16.02
N LEU A 170 6.08 -7.37 16.86
CA LEU A 170 4.75 -7.32 17.45
C LEU A 170 3.87 -6.37 16.65
N VAL A 171 2.80 -6.88 16.07
CA VAL A 171 1.72 -6.07 15.50
C VAL A 171 0.69 -5.85 16.60
N ALA A 172 0.48 -4.61 17.00
CA ALA A 172 -0.53 -4.19 17.97
C ALA A 172 -1.66 -3.47 17.23
N LEU A 173 -2.80 -4.15 17.09
CA LEU A 173 -3.94 -3.64 16.34
C LEU A 173 -5.02 -3.13 17.30
N ASP A 174 -5.33 -1.86 17.18
CA ASP A 174 -6.46 -1.23 17.85
C ASP A 174 -7.78 -1.73 17.25
N VAL A 175 -8.62 -2.31 18.10
CA VAL A 175 -9.95 -2.77 17.72
C VAL A 175 -11.06 -2.04 18.50
N SER A 176 -10.77 -0.84 18.99
CA SER A 176 -11.69 0.03 19.72
C SER A 176 -12.88 0.50 18.85
N GLY A 177 -13.85 1.13 19.49
CA GLY A 177 -15.06 1.59 18.81
C GLY A 177 -14.83 2.61 17.70
N SER A 178 -13.87 3.52 17.87
CA SER A 178 -13.52 4.53 16.85
C SER A 178 -12.93 3.89 15.58
N MET A 179 -12.14 2.83 15.73
CA MET A 179 -11.58 2.06 14.61
C MET A 179 -12.63 1.28 13.81
N ALA A 180 -13.83 1.08 14.38
CA ALA A 180 -14.91 0.34 13.72
C ALA A 180 -15.49 1.06 12.49
N SER A 181 -15.09 2.30 12.17
CA SER A 181 -15.41 2.92 10.87
C SER A 181 -14.84 2.06 9.74
N ALA A 182 -15.68 1.73 8.72
CA ALA A 182 -15.37 0.69 7.74
C ALA A 182 -14.01 0.84 7.07
N LYS A 183 -13.62 2.05 6.71
CA LYS A 183 -12.35 2.29 5.97
C LYS A 183 -11.11 2.04 6.82
N VAL A 184 -11.12 2.47 8.08
CA VAL A 184 -9.96 2.35 8.98
C VAL A 184 -9.80 0.89 9.40
N ALA A 185 -10.89 0.24 9.79
CA ALA A 185 -10.91 -1.17 10.19
C ALA A 185 -10.38 -2.10 9.09
N ASP A 186 -10.87 -1.95 7.86
CA ASP A 186 -10.45 -2.79 6.74
C ASP A 186 -8.97 -2.62 6.40
N ILE A 187 -8.48 -1.38 6.39
CA ILE A 187 -7.07 -1.07 6.14
C ILE A 187 -6.19 -1.67 7.23
N ALA A 188 -6.54 -1.46 8.51
CA ALA A 188 -5.78 -1.94 9.65
C ALA A 188 -5.73 -3.48 9.72
N SER A 189 -6.86 -4.13 9.49
CA SER A 189 -6.96 -5.59 9.45
C SER A 189 -6.14 -6.18 8.31
N LEU A 190 -6.22 -5.59 7.12
CA LEU A 190 -5.47 -6.03 5.96
C LEU A 190 -3.96 -5.82 6.17
N PHE A 191 -3.56 -4.68 6.74
CA PHE A 191 -2.16 -4.41 7.05
C PHE A 191 -1.59 -5.43 8.05
N SER A 192 -2.34 -5.71 9.12
CA SER A 192 -1.97 -6.75 10.08
C SER A 192 -1.81 -8.11 9.41
N ALA A 193 -2.78 -8.54 8.59
CA ALA A 193 -2.73 -9.81 7.88
C ALA A 193 -1.53 -9.91 6.93
N VAL A 194 -1.22 -8.85 6.19
CA VAL A 194 -0.06 -8.79 5.29
C VAL A 194 1.25 -8.91 6.06
N LEU A 195 1.41 -8.19 7.17
CA LEU A 195 2.60 -8.30 8.02
C LEU A 195 2.78 -9.70 8.59
N LEU A 196 1.70 -10.32 9.09
CA LEU A 196 1.70 -11.69 9.62
C LEU A 196 2.12 -12.72 8.56
N LYS A 197 1.71 -12.55 7.32
CA LYS A 197 2.07 -13.45 6.21
C LYS A 197 3.48 -13.20 5.66
N SER A 198 3.94 -11.97 5.71
CA SER A 198 5.21 -11.56 5.06
C SER A 198 6.40 -11.57 6.01
N ASN A 199 6.19 -11.48 7.32
CA ASN A 199 7.24 -11.30 8.31
C ASN A 199 7.01 -12.22 9.54
N ASN A 200 8.03 -12.34 10.38
CA ASN A 200 7.93 -13.08 11.64
C ASN A 200 7.21 -12.20 12.68
N CYS A 201 5.88 -12.28 12.71
CA CYS A 201 5.03 -11.42 13.53
C CYS A 201 4.15 -12.20 14.50
N ASP A 202 3.93 -11.62 15.68
CA ASP A 202 2.78 -11.95 16.54
C ASP A 202 1.76 -10.82 16.48
N LEU A 203 0.49 -11.14 16.69
CA LEU A 203 -0.60 -10.17 16.73
C LEU A 203 -1.16 -10.04 18.15
N ILE A 204 -1.23 -8.81 18.64
CA ILE A 204 -2.06 -8.42 19.78
C ILE A 204 -3.18 -7.52 19.25
N THR A 205 -4.42 -7.80 19.61
CA THR A 205 -5.53 -6.84 19.46
C THR A 205 -5.84 -6.22 20.80
N PHE A 206 -6.14 -4.92 20.80
CA PHE A 206 -6.45 -4.20 22.04
C PHE A 206 -7.60 -3.21 21.88
N ALA A 207 -8.31 -2.99 22.97
CA ALA A 207 -9.35 -1.97 23.17
C ALA A 207 -9.25 -1.51 24.65
N ASN A 208 -10.18 -1.87 25.51
CA ASN A 208 -10.04 -1.70 26.97
C ASN A 208 -8.89 -2.52 27.53
N ASP A 209 -8.74 -3.75 27.02
CA ASP A 209 -7.70 -4.72 27.35
C ASP A 209 -7.03 -5.22 26.07
N ALA A 210 -5.89 -5.88 26.24
CA ALA A 210 -5.14 -6.46 25.14
C ALA A 210 -5.04 -7.99 25.25
N ALA A 211 -5.04 -8.66 24.11
CA ALA A 211 -4.85 -10.11 24.04
C ALA A 211 -4.12 -10.53 22.77
N TYR A 212 -3.28 -11.57 22.87
CA TYR A 212 -2.73 -12.23 21.70
C TYR A 212 -3.83 -12.86 20.86
N ARG A 213 -3.68 -12.74 19.54
CA ARG A 213 -4.53 -13.42 18.57
C ARG A 213 -3.72 -14.47 17.83
N LEU A 214 -4.09 -15.72 18.01
CA LEU A 214 -3.54 -16.80 17.21
C LEU A 214 -4.17 -16.75 15.82
N VAL A 215 -3.32 -16.76 14.82
CA VAL A 215 -3.69 -16.75 13.40
C VAL A 215 -3.16 -18.04 12.80
N ASN A 216 -4.00 -18.75 12.04
CA ASN A 216 -3.52 -19.90 11.28
C ASN A 216 -2.64 -19.39 10.13
N PRO A 217 -1.35 -19.75 10.06
CA PRO A 217 -0.44 -19.29 9.00
C PRO A 217 -0.85 -19.77 7.60
N ASP A 218 -1.64 -20.84 7.50
CA ASP A 218 -2.13 -21.39 6.23
C ASP A 218 -3.34 -20.61 5.67
N ASP A 219 -4.02 -19.82 6.51
CA ASP A 219 -5.13 -18.99 6.05
C ASP A 219 -4.67 -17.91 5.09
N SER A 220 -5.53 -17.56 4.13
CA SER A 220 -5.23 -16.47 3.20
C SER A 220 -5.21 -15.11 3.89
N VAL A 221 -4.46 -14.14 3.32
CA VAL A 221 -4.46 -12.74 3.79
C VAL A 221 -5.91 -12.23 3.95
N MET A 222 -6.78 -12.52 2.98
CA MET A 222 -8.17 -12.08 3.02
C MET A 222 -8.95 -12.75 4.15
N THR A 223 -8.72 -14.04 4.41
CA THR A 223 -9.34 -14.77 5.52
C THR A 223 -8.90 -14.18 6.85
N ILE A 224 -7.60 -14.01 7.05
CA ILE A 224 -7.03 -13.43 8.28
C ILE A 224 -7.60 -12.03 8.51
N SER A 225 -7.56 -11.16 7.50
CA SER A 225 -8.07 -9.79 7.59
C SER A 225 -9.55 -9.76 8.01
N LYS A 226 -10.39 -10.57 7.37
CA LYS A 226 -11.84 -10.61 7.65
C LYS A 226 -12.21 -11.35 8.95
N ALA A 227 -11.30 -12.12 9.53
CA ALA A 227 -11.50 -12.77 10.82
C ALA A 227 -11.30 -11.83 12.02
N ILE A 228 -10.63 -10.70 11.83
CA ILE A 228 -10.43 -9.70 12.89
C ILE A 228 -11.78 -9.05 13.23
N ARG A 229 -12.09 -9.04 14.52
CA ARG A 229 -13.34 -8.47 15.04
C ARG A 229 -13.02 -7.19 15.80
N TYR A 230 -13.77 -6.15 15.51
CA TYR A 230 -13.70 -4.87 16.22
C TYR A 230 -14.68 -4.90 17.39
N ALA A 231 -14.19 -4.52 18.56
CA ALA A 231 -14.98 -4.44 19.79
C ALA A 231 -15.51 -3.03 19.97
N CYS A 232 -16.62 -2.89 20.69
CA CYS A 232 -16.99 -1.61 21.28
C CYS A 232 -16.17 -1.43 22.55
N GLY A 233 -15.51 -0.28 22.73
CA GLY A 233 -14.70 0.00 23.92
C GLY A 233 -13.78 1.18 23.71
N GLY A 234 -13.05 1.53 24.75
CA GLY A 234 -12.01 2.58 24.69
C GLY A 234 -10.69 2.04 24.17
N THR A 235 -9.67 2.89 24.19
CA THR A 235 -8.34 2.59 23.65
C THR A 235 -7.31 2.67 24.77
N ASN A 236 -6.76 1.51 25.17
CA ASN A 236 -5.80 1.33 26.25
C ASN A 236 -4.42 0.90 25.72
N PHE A 237 -3.61 1.83 25.23
CA PHE A 237 -2.26 1.56 24.74
C PHE A 237 -1.34 0.85 25.74
N PRO A 238 -1.30 1.22 27.03
CA PRO A 238 -0.48 0.52 28.03
C PRO A 238 -0.77 -0.97 28.12
N SER A 239 -1.99 -1.42 27.83
CA SER A 239 -2.36 -2.83 27.92
C SER A 239 -1.56 -3.70 26.94
N VAL A 240 -1.16 -3.18 25.80
CA VAL A 240 -0.32 -3.87 24.80
C VAL A 240 1.00 -4.31 25.42
N PHE A 241 1.71 -3.40 26.07
CA PHE A 241 3.03 -3.66 26.66
C PHE A 241 2.97 -4.53 27.91
N LYS A 242 1.86 -4.45 28.67
CA LYS A 242 1.59 -5.35 29.79
C LYS A 242 1.32 -6.77 29.34
N THR A 243 0.66 -6.93 28.21
CA THR A 243 0.31 -8.23 27.62
C THR A 243 1.47 -8.87 26.88
N ALA A 244 2.35 -8.07 26.26
CA ALA A 244 3.55 -8.56 25.59
C ALA A 244 4.39 -9.42 26.52
N ASN A 245 4.64 -10.69 26.15
CA ASN A 245 5.20 -11.72 27.04
C ASN A 245 6.60 -12.20 26.61
N LYS A 246 7.22 -11.53 25.65
CA LYS A 246 8.56 -11.85 25.14
C LYS A 246 9.23 -10.60 24.53
N LYS A 247 10.52 -10.72 24.22
CA LYS A 247 11.26 -9.68 23.49
C LYS A 247 10.78 -9.59 22.06
N TYR A 248 10.59 -8.36 21.57
CA TYR A 248 10.38 -8.02 20.16
C TYR A 248 11.45 -7.01 19.72
N ASP A 249 11.92 -7.17 18.49
CA ASP A 249 12.87 -6.25 17.88
C ASP A 249 12.13 -5.02 17.32
N ARG A 250 10.83 -5.17 17.10
CA ARG A 250 9.96 -4.16 16.52
C ARG A 250 8.53 -4.25 17.04
N VAL A 251 7.92 -3.11 17.30
CA VAL A 251 6.48 -2.98 17.57
C VAL A 251 5.87 -2.09 16.49
N ILE A 252 4.80 -2.55 15.87
CA ILE A 252 4.00 -1.80 14.91
C ILE A 252 2.61 -1.61 15.51
N LEU A 253 2.29 -0.38 15.88
CA LEU A 253 1.00 0.01 16.43
C LEU A 253 0.12 0.58 15.32
N LEU A 254 -1.07 0.00 15.13
CA LEU A 254 -2.06 0.41 14.14
C LEU A 254 -3.30 0.93 14.87
N SER A 255 -3.56 2.22 14.81
CA SER A 255 -4.65 2.89 15.54
C SER A 255 -5.10 4.17 14.82
N ASP A 256 -6.23 4.73 15.21
CA ASP A 256 -6.62 6.11 14.89
C ASP A 256 -6.04 7.13 15.90
N MET A 257 -5.19 6.67 16.80
CA MET A 257 -4.49 7.46 17.83
C MET A 257 -5.43 8.21 18.80
N GLN A 258 -6.69 7.82 18.91
CA GLN A 258 -7.63 8.39 19.87
C GLN A 258 -7.66 7.55 21.15
N SER A 259 -6.97 8.00 22.21
CA SER A 259 -6.99 7.34 23.50
C SER A 259 -7.94 8.07 24.46
N TRP A 260 -8.95 7.36 24.95
CA TRP A 260 -9.95 7.88 25.89
C TRP A 260 -9.69 7.47 27.35
N ILE A 261 -8.73 6.55 27.60
CA ILE A 261 -8.50 5.95 28.93
C ILE A 261 -7.32 6.62 29.67
N GLN A 262 -6.82 7.76 29.22
CA GLN A 262 -5.70 8.47 29.87
C GLN A 262 -6.06 9.20 31.18
N ASN A 263 -7.33 9.33 31.54
CA ASN A 263 -7.77 10.18 32.66
C ASN A 263 -7.87 9.47 34.00
N SER A 264 -7.35 8.26 34.15
CA SER A 264 -7.29 7.61 35.46
C SER A 264 -5.92 7.88 36.08
N TYR A 265 -5.91 8.50 37.24
CA TYR A 265 -4.72 8.74 38.08
C TYR A 265 -3.86 7.46 38.34
N TRP A 266 -4.36 6.30 37.98
CA TRP A 266 -3.77 4.97 38.23
C TRP A 266 -3.29 4.26 36.97
N SER A 267 -3.45 4.82 35.79
CA SER A 267 -2.96 4.18 34.55
C SER A 267 -1.58 4.73 34.18
N ALA A 268 -0.61 3.84 34.00
CA ALA A 268 0.69 4.18 33.44
C ALA A 268 0.50 4.85 32.07
N SER A 269 1.30 5.88 31.77
CA SER A 269 1.31 6.45 30.42
C SER A 269 1.79 5.39 29.41
N PRO A 270 1.39 5.47 28.13
CA PRO A 270 1.90 4.56 27.09
C PRO A 270 3.43 4.49 27.06
N LYS A 271 4.10 5.62 27.24
CA LYS A 271 5.56 5.71 27.37
C LYS A 271 6.10 4.87 28.55
N ALA A 272 5.55 5.09 29.76
CA ALA A 272 6.02 4.38 30.95
C ALA A 272 5.85 2.86 30.78
N ALA A 273 4.73 2.42 30.20
CA ALA A 273 4.48 1.01 29.94
C ALA A 273 5.46 0.42 28.90
N PHE A 274 5.83 1.17 27.87
CA PHE A 274 6.83 0.75 26.89
C PHE A 274 8.23 0.67 27.49
N GLU A 275 8.63 1.66 28.30
CA GLU A 275 9.92 1.63 29.00
C GLU A 275 10.02 0.46 30.00
N GLU A 276 8.94 0.17 30.73
CA GLU A 276 8.87 -1.01 31.62
C GLU A 276 9.00 -2.32 30.81
N TYR A 277 8.33 -2.41 29.67
CA TYR A 277 8.44 -3.54 28.76
C TYR A 277 9.89 -3.71 28.25
N LYS A 278 10.53 -2.65 27.77
CA LYS A 278 11.92 -2.69 27.31
C LYS A 278 12.85 -3.20 28.40
N LYS A 279 12.73 -2.64 29.59
CA LYS A 279 13.53 -3.04 30.75
C LYS A 279 13.30 -4.52 31.13
N LYS A 280 12.04 -4.96 31.14
CA LYS A 280 11.67 -6.33 31.52
C LYS A 280 12.24 -7.39 30.58
N TYR A 281 12.30 -7.11 29.29
CA TYR A 281 12.70 -8.10 28.26
C TYR A 281 14.07 -7.82 27.63
N GLY A 282 14.81 -6.82 28.10
CA GLY A 282 16.09 -6.40 27.50
C GLY A 282 15.91 -5.98 26.03
N ALA A 283 14.86 -5.20 25.75
CA ALA A 283 14.46 -4.77 24.42
C ALA A 283 14.81 -3.29 24.17
N ASP A 284 15.98 -2.83 24.62
CA ASP A 284 16.39 -1.43 24.56
C ASP A 284 16.44 -0.90 23.13
N ASP A 285 16.81 -1.75 22.17
CA ASP A 285 16.89 -1.44 20.74
C ASP A 285 15.56 -1.65 19.99
N CYS A 286 14.45 -1.95 20.71
CA CYS A 286 13.15 -2.19 20.09
C CYS A 286 12.65 -0.95 19.36
N LYS A 287 12.48 -1.07 18.04
CA LYS A 287 11.93 0.01 17.22
C LYS A 287 10.41 0.06 17.36
N PHE A 288 9.88 1.26 17.48
CA PHE A 288 8.44 1.45 17.61
C PHE A 288 7.90 2.31 16.48
N TYR A 289 6.99 1.73 15.69
CA TYR A 289 6.27 2.39 14.61
C TYR A 289 4.82 2.62 15.02
N SER A 290 4.39 3.87 15.08
CA SER A 290 3.04 4.27 15.45
C SER A 290 2.32 4.81 14.23
N PHE A 291 1.29 4.11 13.78
CA PHE A 291 0.50 4.48 12.60
C PHE A 291 -0.81 5.14 13.02
N ASP A 292 -0.96 6.41 12.68
CA ASP A 292 -2.24 7.10 12.69
C ASP A 292 -2.96 6.85 11.35
N LEU A 293 -3.83 5.85 11.34
CA LEU A 293 -4.55 5.43 10.14
C LEU A 293 -5.69 6.38 9.74
N ALA A 294 -6.18 7.16 10.67
CA ALA A 294 -7.25 8.14 10.45
C ALA A 294 -6.72 9.51 10.05
N GLY A 295 -5.44 9.79 10.33
CA GLY A 295 -4.81 11.06 10.01
C GLY A 295 -5.27 12.22 10.90
N TYR A 296 -5.67 11.93 12.15
CA TYR A 296 -6.08 12.99 13.10
C TYR A 296 -4.90 13.81 13.63
N GLY A 297 -3.67 13.35 13.42
CA GLY A 297 -2.47 14.05 13.87
C GLY A 297 -2.24 14.02 15.39
N THR A 298 -2.98 13.19 16.11
CA THR A 298 -2.78 13.00 17.56
C THR A 298 -1.60 12.06 17.81
N MET A 299 -0.74 12.43 18.75
CA MET A 299 0.45 11.65 19.10
C MET A 299 0.28 11.12 20.52
N GLN A 300 0.29 9.80 20.68
CA GLN A 300 0.18 9.16 22.00
C GLN A 300 1.54 8.89 22.66
N MET A 301 2.61 8.83 21.86
CA MET A 301 3.98 8.56 22.30
C MET A 301 4.99 9.44 21.55
N PRO A 302 5.11 10.74 21.87
CA PRO A 302 6.09 11.62 21.22
C PRO A 302 7.49 11.38 21.81
N GLU A 303 8.24 10.45 21.25
CA GLU A 303 9.58 10.06 21.71
C GLU A 303 10.59 10.00 20.57
N ASN A 304 11.89 10.14 20.91
CA ASN A 304 12.96 10.13 19.92
C ASN A 304 13.14 8.80 19.18
N ASP A 305 12.65 7.68 19.77
CA ASP A 305 12.77 6.33 19.21
C ASP A 305 11.43 5.78 18.69
N VAL A 306 10.43 6.65 18.59
CA VAL A 306 9.12 6.33 18.03
C VAL A 306 8.98 6.97 16.65
N PHE A 307 8.76 6.14 15.64
CA PHE A 307 8.49 6.60 14.29
C PHE A 307 6.98 6.80 14.12
N LEU A 308 6.58 8.07 14.02
CA LEU A 308 5.17 8.46 13.84
C LEU A 308 4.86 8.53 12.35
N LEU A 309 3.93 7.71 11.91
CA LEU A 309 3.52 7.60 10.52
C LEU A 309 2.03 7.89 10.42
N ALA A 310 1.63 8.76 9.50
CA ALA A 310 0.23 9.14 9.31
C ALA A 310 -0.27 8.69 7.93
N GLY A 311 -1.52 8.23 7.92
CA GLY A 311 -2.18 7.72 6.73
C GLY A 311 -1.70 6.32 6.32
N PHE A 312 -2.09 5.92 5.11
CA PHE A 312 -1.74 4.62 4.55
C PHE A 312 -1.32 4.76 3.08
N SER A 313 -0.12 4.29 2.78
CA SER A 313 0.44 4.27 1.44
C SER A 313 1.37 3.08 1.26
N ASP A 314 1.49 2.56 0.05
CA ASP A 314 2.46 1.51 -0.29
C ASP A 314 3.90 1.93 0.04
N LYS A 315 4.20 3.24 0.05
CA LYS A 315 5.50 3.82 0.39
C LYS A 315 5.90 3.68 1.86
N ILE A 316 4.99 3.29 2.71
CA ILE A 316 5.24 3.02 4.14
C ILE A 316 6.33 1.96 4.31
N PHE A 317 6.31 0.90 3.50
CA PHE A 317 7.30 -0.16 3.59
C PHE A 317 8.69 0.30 3.14
N ASP A 318 8.78 1.14 2.09
CA ASP A 318 10.05 1.75 1.67
C ASP A 318 10.62 2.59 2.83
N LEU A 319 9.75 3.42 3.44
CA LEU A 319 10.12 4.26 4.57
C LEU A 319 10.62 3.43 5.77
N MET A 320 9.88 2.38 6.15
CA MET A 320 10.29 1.49 7.23
C MET A 320 11.64 0.83 6.91
N SER A 321 11.86 0.37 5.69
CA SER A 321 13.13 -0.24 5.27
C SER A 321 14.32 0.72 5.42
N TYR A 322 14.15 1.98 5.09
CA TYR A 322 15.17 3.02 5.35
C TYR A 322 15.44 3.19 6.85
N LEU A 323 14.37 3.31 7.65
CA LEU A 323 14.48 3.49 9.11
C LEU A 323 15.06 2.26 9.81
N GLU A 324 14.90 1.06 9.24
CA GLU A 324 15.53 -0.17 9.74
C GLU A 324 17.05 -0.13 9.57
N THR A 325 17.55 0.47 8.51
CA THR A 325 18.98 0.50 8.21
C THR A 325 19.69 1.59 9.01
N ASP A 326 19.16 2.80 9.00
CA ASP A 326 19.73 3.95 9.71
C ASP A 326 18.65 5.01 9.93
N LYS A 327 18.54 5.57 11.13
CA LYS A 327 17.62 6.68 11.44
C LYS A 327 17.80 7.89 10.50
N LYS A 328 19.01 8.07 9.93
CA LYS A 328 19.36 9.14 8.98
C LYS A 328 19.32 8.69 7.51
N ALA A 329 18.94 7.43 7.23
CA ALA A 329 18.98 6.89 5.86
C ALA A 329 18.13 7.71 4.87
N ILE A 330 16.99 8.24 5.32
CA ILE A 330 16.14 9.11 4.49
C ILE A 330 16.85 10.40 4.12
N PHE A 331 17.55 11.04 5.08
CA PHE A 331 18.31 12.26 4.81
C PHE A 331 19.46 11.98 3.86
N LYS A 332 20.19 10.85 4.04
CA LYS A 332 21.24 10.42 3.13
C LYS A 332 20.71 10.19 1.72
N ALA A 333 19.58 9.49 1.59
CA ALA A 333 18.94 9.25 0.29
C ALA A 333 18.51 10.57 -0.40
N ILE A 334 18.08 11.57 0.37
CA ILE A 334 17.75 12.91 -0.16
C ILE A 334 19.02 13.63 -0.58
N ASP A 335 20.09 13.59 0.21
CA ASP A 335 21.37 14.26 -0.06
C ASP A 335 22.09 13.65 -1.27
N GLU A 336 21.90 12.37 -1.55
CA GLU A 336 22.43 11.68 -2.73
C GLU A 336 21.78 12.13 -4.05
N ILE A 337 20.61 12.81 -3.99
CA ILE A 337 19.93 13.33 -5.16
C ILE A 337 20.71 14.54 -5.70
N SER A 338 21.58 14.30 -6.68
CA SER A 338 22.27 15.40 -7.37
C SER A 338 21.28 16.20 -8.22
N LEU A 339 21.18 17.50 -7.99
CA LEU A 339 20.39 18.47 -8.78
C LEU A 339 21.31 19.30 -9.71
N LYS A 340 22.21 18.63 -10.41
CA LYS A 340 23.12 19.31 -11.37
C LYS A 340 22.36 19.91 -12.55
#